data_881bf6e3d026ee395428604bfb341147
#
_entry.id   881bf6e3d026ee395428604bfb341147
#
_cell.length_a   1.000
_cell.length_b   1.000
_cell.length_c   1.000
_cell.angle_alpha   90.00
_cell.angle_beta   90.00
_cell.angle_gamma   90.00
#
_symmetry.space_group_name_H-M   'P 1'
#
loop_
_entity.id
_entity.type
_entity.pdbx_description
1 polymer ?
#
loop_
_entity_poly.entity_id
_entity_poly.type
_entity_poly.pdbx_seq_one_letter_code
_entity_poly.pdbx_strand_id
1 'polypeptide(L)'
;LVPALRLAPIALLALCAPLPLQGQAPLRFVDLAHQSHRQVVVDRQRGQYLGHPTTVLLEDGKTIIAVYPMGHGCGAIVMKRSSDGGLTWSPRLPVPDNWSTSLETPTIHRTIGSEGKLLILFSGLYPARIATSSDDGSTWTQLRPVGDWGGIVVMSALERLHDGRYLGMFHDDGRFFRAGGSRSAMMTLYKTFSGDAGLSWSTPEPVFAAESIHVCEPGIVRSPDGHQMAALLRENTRTHPSQVVFSDDEGEHWTLPRPLPPPLTGDRHTARYAPDGRLLVSFRDMDQASPTCGDWVAWVGTYDDVVKGNPGQERIRLMDNLQGADCGYPGVELLPDGTFVLTSYGHWSEGEAPYIVSVRLNLGEFEP
;
A
#
# COMPACT_ATOMS: atom_id res chain seq x y z
N LEU A 1 -16.54 -22.23 75.84
CA LEU A 1 -17.23 -21.81 74.63
C LEU A 1 -16.17 -21.38 73.61
N VAL A 2 -15.84 -22.27 72.59
CA VAL A 2 -14.92 -22.03 71.50
C VAL A 2 -15.76 -21.72 70.26
N PRO A 3 -15.51 -20.63 69.48
CA PRO A 3 -16.31 -20.38 68.32
C PRO A 3 -15.77 -21.23 67.14
N ALA A 4 -16.67 -21.84 66.37
CA ALA A 4 -16.43 -22.66 65.23
C ALA A 4 -15.99 -21.80 64.02
N LEU A 5 -14.86 -22.11 63.46
CA LEU A 5 -14.33 -21.53 62.21
C LEU A 5 -15.13 -22.10 61.01
N ARG A 6 -15.83 -21.23 60.28
CA ARG A 6 -16.48 -21.59 59.00
C ARG A 6 -15.47 -21.47 57.88
N LEU A 7 -15.12 -22.57 57.25
CA LEU A 7 -14.35 -22.64 56.00
C LEU A 7 -15.27 -22.25 54.82
N ALA A 8 -14.91 -21.22 54.08
CA ALA A 8 -15.54 -20.86 52.84
C ALA A 8 -15.05 -21.77 51.69
N PRO A 9 -15.88 -22.14 50.71
CA PRO A 9 -15.45 -22.97 49.61
C PRO A 9 -14.56 -22.16 48.62
N ILE A 10 -13.40 -22.73 48.29
CA ILE A 10 -12.50 -22.24 47.24
C ILE A 10 -13.15 -22.61 45.91
N ALA A 11 -13.59 -21.62 45.16
CA ALA A 11 -14.03 -21.81 43.80
C ALA A 11 -12.81 -22.06 42.91
N LEU A 12 -12.70 -23.25 42.34
CA LEU A 12 -11.73 -23.62 41.33
C LEU A 12 -12.10 -22.89 40.03
N LEU A 13 -11.41 -21.83 39.68
CA LEU A 13 -11.49 -21.26 38.33
C LEU A 13 -10.77 -22.25 37.37
N ALA A 14 -11.56 -22.98 36.62
CA ALA A 14 -11.04 -23.75 35.49
C ALA A 14 -10.54 -22.76 34.43
N LEU A 15 -9.22 -22.68 34.23
CA LEU A 15 -8.63 -22.06 33.06
C LEU A 15 -9.09 -22.87 31.84
N CYS A 16 -10.07 -22.37 31.10
CA CYS A 16 -10.33 -22.82 29.74
C CYS A 16 -9.13 -22.43 28.87
N ALA A 17 -8.26 -23.38 28.59
CA ALA A 17 -7.31 -23.23 27.50
C ALA A 17 -8.09 -23.01 26.19
N PRO A 18 -7.70 -22.05 25.34
CA PRO A 18 -8.34 -21.88 24.04
C PRO A 18 -8.20 -23.18 23.26
N LEU A 19 -9.33 -23.71 22.80
CA LEU A 19 -9.36 -24.84 21.87
C LEU A 19 -8.59 -24.42 20.61
N PRO A 20 -7.72 -25.29 20.06
CA PRO A 20 -7.07 -25.02 18.78
C PRO A 20 -8.15 -24.83 17.72
N LEU A 21 -8.09 -23.71 17.00
CA LEU A 21 -8.91 -23.46 15.80
C LEU A 21 -8.73 -24.67 14.84
N GLN A 22 -9.79 -25.42 14.66
CA GLN A 22 -9.79 -26.55 13.74
C GLN A 22 -9.64 -26.05 12.31
N GLY A 23 -8.57 -26.47 11.61
CA GLY A 23 -8.63 -26.75 10.19
C GLY A 23 -8.08 -25.72 9.22
N GLN A 24 -7.34 -24.70 9.60
CA GLN A 24 -6.58 -23.92 8.60
C GLN A 24 -5.27 -24.65 8.25
N ALA A 25 -5.07 -24.87 6.94
CA ALA A 25 -3.78 -25.35 6.44
C ALA A 25 -2.67 -24.35 6.83
N PRO A 26 -1.45 -24.82 7.12
CA PRO A 26 -0.35 -23.92 7.41
C PRO A 26 -0.08 -23.01 6.21
N LEU A 27 0.32 -21.74 6.50
CA LEU A 27 0.71 -20.77 5.48
C LEU A 27 1.80 -21.38 4.57
N ARG A 28 1.53 -21.48 3.26
CA ARG A 28 2.49 -21.99 2.30
C ARG A 28 3.49 -20.91 1.92
N PHE A 29 4.78 -21.26 1.89
CA PHE A 29 5.83 -20.36 1.44
C PHE A 29 6.23 -20.69 -0.01
N VAL A 30 6.28 -19.66 -0.86
CA VAL A 30 6.72 -19.73 -2.26
C VAL A 30 7.87 -18.74 -2.46
N ASP A 31 8.97 -19.17 -3.06
CA ASP A 31 10.12 -18.32 -3.33
C ASP A 31 10.32 -18.12 -4.83
N LEU A 32 10.16 -16.86 -5.30
CA LEU A 32 10.35 -16.45 -6.69
C LEU A 32 11.64 -15.64 -6.89
N ALA A 33 12.40 -15.34 -5.84
CA ALA A 33 13.53 -14.41 -5.90
C ALA A 33 14.59 -14.80 -6.95
N HIS A 34 14.76 -16.09 -7.21
CA HIS A 34 15.71 -16.60 -8.19
C HIS A 34 15.10 -16.94 -9.56
N GLN A 35 13.81 -16.65 -9.77
CA GLN A 35 13.11 -16.92 -11.03
C GLN A 35 13.22 -15.73 -11.98
N SER A 36 14.41 -15.52 -12.54
CA SER A 36 14.73 -14.34 -13.37
C SER A 36 13.83 -14.16 -14.61
N HIS A 37 13.23 -15.25 -15.11
CA HIS A 37 12.27 -15.18 -16.23
C HIS A 37 10.97 -14.44 -15.89
N ARG A 38 10.68 -14.22 -14.60
CA ARG A 38 9.54 -13.42 -14.10
C ARG A 38 9.88 -11.97 -13.88
N GLN A 39 11.17 -11.62 -13.88
CA GLN A 39 11.67 -10.32 -13.48
C GLN A 39 11.96 -9.46 -14.70
N VAL A 40 11.45 -8.24 -14.73
CA VAL A 40 11.67 -7.27 -15.78
C VAL A 40 12.21 -5.97 -15.17
N VAL A 41 13.40 -5.55 -15.58
CA VAL A 41 13.95 -4.26 -15.14
C VAL A 41 13.14 -3.13 -15.75
N VAL A 42 12.46 -2.36 -14.89
CA VAL A 42 11.69 -1.18 -15.31
C VAL A 42 12.61 -0.01 -15.54
N ASP A 43 13.46 0.32 -14.56
CA ASP A 43 14.49 1.35 -14.69
C ASP A 43 15.67 1.04 -13.76
N ARG A 44 16.88 1.27 -14.27
CA ARG A 44 18.13 1.10 -13.55
C ARG A 44 19.15 2.10 -14.07
N GLN A 45 19.77 2.83 -13.16
CA GLN A 45 20.83 3.78 -13.49
C GLN A 45 21.96 3.64 -12.47
N ARG A 46 23.18 3.40 -12.97
CA ARG A 46 24.34 3.21 -12.10
C ARG A 46 24.54 4.40 -11.17
N GLY A 47 24.63 4.13 -9.85
CA GLY A 47 24.87 5.14 -8.82
C GLY A 47 23.68 6.06 -8.51
N GLN A 48 22.53 5.86 -9.17
CA GLN A 48 21.31 6.63 -8.93
C GLN A 48 20.32 5.78 -8.13
N TYR A 49 19.87 6.30 -6.99
CA TYR A 49 18.75 5.75 -6.25
C TYR A 49 17.46 5.94 -7.05
N LEU A 50 16.76 4.86 -7.37
CA LEU A 50 15.41 4.86 -7.95
C LEU A 50 14.51 4.06 -7.02
N GLY A 51 13.48 4.70 -6.46
CA GLY A 51 12.63 4.04 -5.47
C GLY A 51 11.19 4.49 -5.47
N HIS A 52 10.39 3.83 -4.63
CA HIS A 52 9.01 4.18 -4.32
C HIS A 52 8.10 4.29 -5.57
N PRO A 53 8.08 3.28 -6.47
CA PRO A 53 7.23 3.35 -7.65
C PRO A 53 5.75 3.20 -7.27
N THR A 54 4.89 3.89 -8.01
CA THR A 54 3.47 3.59 -8.09
C THR A 54 3.08 3.37 -9.54
N THR A 55 2.10 2.50 -9.78
CA THR A 55 1.68 2.12 -11.13
C THR A 55 0.19 2.31 -11.34
N VAL A 56 -0.22 2.34 -12.60
CA VAL A 56 -1.62 2.28 -13.01
C VAL A 56 -1.73 1.52 -14.32
N LEU A 57 -2.65 0.54 -14.37
CA LEU A 57 -3.06 -0.14 -15.60
C LEU A 57 -4.14 0.70 -16.30
N LEU A 58 -3.96 0.96 -17.59
CA LEU A 58 -4.95 1.63 -18.42
C LEU A 58 -6.08 0.67 -18.81
N GLU A 59 -7.16 1.21 -19.37
CA GLU A 59 -8.34 0.43 -19.71
C GLU A 59 -8.17 -0.52 -20.90
N ASP A 60 -7.12 -0.33 -21.71
CA ASP A 60 -6.76 -1.28 -22.75
C ASP A 60 -6.30 -2.63 -22.19
N GLY A 61 -6.17 -2.75 -20.87
CA GLY A 61 -5.82 -3.96 -20.14
C GLY A 61 -4.38 -4.42 -20.34
N LYS A 62 -3.51 -3.59 -20.93
CA LYS A 62 -2.11 -3.94 -21.20
C LYS A 62 -1.11 -2.79 -21.00
N THR A 63 -1.55 -1.53 -21.14
CA THR A 63 -0.66 -0.39 -20.92
C THR A 63 -0.55 -0.10 -19.43
N ILE A 64 0.68 -0.09 -18.92
CA ILE A 64 1.00 0.24 -17.53
C ILE A 64 1.88 1.49 -17.52
N ILE A 65 1.51 2.47 -16.69
CA ILE A 65 2.35 3.64 -16.39
C ILE A 65 2.96 3.43 -15.01
N ALA A 66 4.26 3.68 -14.89
CA ALA A 66 4.98 3.72 -13.63
C ALA A 66 5.56 5.12 -13.40
N VAL A 67 5.37 5.66 -12.20
CA VAL A 67 5.97 6.91 -11.74
C VAL A 67 6.75 6.68 -10.45
N TYR A 68 7.89 7.34 -10.30
CA TYR A 68 8.77 7.20 -9.14
C TYR A 68 9.72 8.38 -9.01
N PRO A 69 10.23 8.71 -7.81
CA PRO A 69 11.22 9.76 -7.62
C PRO A 69 12.65 9.27 -7.94
N MET A 70 13.50 10.20 -8.33
CA MET A 70 14.94 9.98 -8.41
C MET A 70 15.60 10.21 -7.06
N GLY A 71 15.29 9.35 -6.08
CA GLY A 71 15.80 9.41 -4.72
C GLY A 71 14.96 8.57 -3.76
N HIS A 72 15.37 8.52 -2.50
CA HIS A 72 14.62 7.82 -1.45
C HIS A 72 13.38 8.64 -1.04
N GLY A 73 12.22 8.30 -1.58
CA GLY A 73 10.95 8.98 -1.29
C GLY A 73 10.88 10.43 -1.77
N CYS A 74 11.89 10.97 -2.40
CA CYS A 74 11.93 12.37 -2.85
C CYS A 74 12.76 12.53 -4.12
N GLY A 75 12.65 13.70 -4.76
CA GLY A 75 13.39 14.05 -5.97
C GLY A 75 12.50 14.15 -7.21
N ALA A 76 13.13 14.45 -8.34
CA ALA A 76 12.43 14.61 -9.61
C ALA A 76 11.61 13.36 -9.96
N ILE A 77 10.35 13.57 -10.32
CA ILE A 77 9.45 12.49 -10.74
C ILE A 77 9.83 12.04 -12.15
N VAL A 78 9.98 10.75 -12.31
CA VAL A 78 10.22 10.06 -13.58
C VAL A 78 8.98 9.25 -13.95
N MET A 79 8.71 9.14 -15.25
CA MET A 79 7.62 8.33 -15.79
C MET A 79 8.13 7.37 -16.87
N LYS A 80 7.67 6.13 -16.82
CA LYS A 80 7.88 5.11 -17.86
C LYS A 80 6.55 4.43 -18.20
N ARG A 81 6.50 3.85 -19.38
CA ARG A 81 5.32 3.16 -19.91
C ARG A 81 5.70 1.78 -20.42
N SER A 82 4.88 0.79 -20.10
CA SER A 82 4.82 -0.48 -20.80
C SER A 82 3.55 -0.52 -21.65
N SER A 83 3.61 -1.01 -22.88
CA SER A 83 2.45 -1.21 -23.75
C SER A 83 2.10 -2.69 -23.98
N ASP A 84 2.77 -3.59 -23.27
CA ASP A 84 2.70 -5.04 -23.44
C ASP A 84 2.52 -5.80 -22.12
N GLY A 85 1.86 -5.20 -21.14
CA GLY A 85 1.58 -5.82 -19.83
C GLY A 85 2.84 -5.98 -18.98
N GLY A 86 3.81 -5.07 -19.07
CA GLY A 86 5.01 -5.08 -18.24
C GLY A 86 6.11 -6.01 -18.73
N LEU A 87 6.03 -6.53 -19.98
CA LEU A 87 7.10 -7.35 -20.58
C LEU A 87 8.28 -6.49 -21.02
N THR A 88 8.01 -5.28 -21.51
CA THR A 88 9.03 -4.29 -21.82
C THR A 88 8.61 -2.89 -21.33
N TRP A 89 9.60 -2.02 -21.12
CA TRP A 89 9.38 -0.65 -20.65
C TRP A 89 10.08 0.37 -21.55
N SER A 90 9.41 1.49 -21.82
CA SER A 90 9.93 2.60 -22.59
C SER A 90 11.21 3.19 -21.96
N PRO A 91 12.00 3.98 -22.69
CA PRO A 91 12.86 5.00 -22.06
C PRO A 91 12.03 5.90 -21.11
N ARG A 92 12.69 6.68 -20.25
CA ARG A 92 12.02 7.72 -19.46
C ARG A 92 11.30 8.68 -20.38
N LEU A 93 10.01 8.92 -20.10
CA LEU A 93 9.18 9.79 -20.94
C LEU A 93 9.34 11.26 -20.52
N PRO A 94 9.12 12.21 -21.43
CA PRO A 94 9.04 13.62 -21.07
C PRO A 94 7.93 13.87 -20.06
N VAL A 95 8.19 14.70 -19.06
CA VAL A 95 7.26 15.13 -18.02
C VAL A 95 7.33 16.66 -17.88
N PRO A 96 6.31 17.32 -17.30
CA PRO A 96 6.35 18.76 -17.06
C PRO A 96 7.56 19.18 -16.21
N ASP A 97 8.15 20.32 -16.51
CA ASP A 97 9.40 20.79 -15.89
C ASP A 97 9.33 20.86 -14.37
N ASN A 98 8.17 21.26 -13.80
CA ASN A 98 8.03 21.39 -12.37
C ASN A 98 7.85 20.06 -11.62
N TRP A 99 7.79 18.92 -12.30
CA TRP A 99 7.89 17.61 -11.67
C TRP A 99 9.27 17.39 -11.04
N SER A 100 10.28 18.13 -11.52
CA SER A 100 11.63 18.18 -10.92
C SER A 100 11.65 18.78 -9.51
N THR A 101 10.61 19.50 -9.11
CA THR A 101 10.49 20.13 -7.79
C THR A 101 9.72 19.27 -6.79
N SER A 102 9.43 18.00 -7.10
CA SER A 102 8.78 17.08 -6.16
C SER A 102 9.67 16.81 -4.96
N LEU A 103 9.04 16.80 -3.78
CA LEU A 103 9.74 16.59 -2.50
C LEU A 103 9.34 15.27 -1.83
N GLU A 104 8.39 14.54 -2.44
CA GLU A 104 7.80 13.34 -1.83
C GLU A 104 7.49 12.29 -2.91
N THR A 105 7.29 11.05 -2.48
CA THR A 105 6.84 9.93 -3.30
C THR A 105 5.60 10.30 -4.12
N PRO A 106 5.65 10.23 -5.44
CA PRO A 106 4.46 10.43 -6.26
C PRO A 106 3.53 9.23 -6.13
N THR A 107 2.22 9.50 -6.14
CA THR A 107 1.19 8.46 -6.23
C THR A 107 0.33 8.71 -7.46
N ILE A 108 0.18 7.67 -8.32
CA ILE A 108 -0.62 7.77 -9.54
C ILE A 108 -1.89 6.94 -9.42
N HIS A 109 -3.01 7.51 -9.85
CA HIS A 109 -4.32 6.87 -9.81
C HIS A 109 -5.11 7.13 -11.08
N ARG A 110 -6.07 6.25 -11.34
CA ARG A 110 -7.05 6.42 -12.40
C ARG A 110 -8.41 6.73 -11.79
N THR A 111 -9.04 7.80 -12.27
CA THR A 111 -10.38 8.20 -11.84
C THR A 111 -11.32 8.34 -13.04
N ILE A 112 -12.62 8.41 -12.78
CA ILE A 112 -13.66 8.56 -13.79
C ILE A 112 -14.58 9.69 -13.31
N GLY A 113 -14.69 10.72 -14.11
CA GLY A 113 -15.58 11.85 -13.88
C GLY A 113 -16.67 11.96 -14.96
N SER A 114 -17.47 13.02 -14.89
CA SER A 114 -18.51 13.34 -15.88
C SER A 114 -17.94 13.57 -17.29
N GLU A 115 -16.73 14.08 -17.39
CA GLU A 115 -16.03 14.34 -18.64
C GLU A 115 -15.20 13.15 -19.16
N GLY A 116 -15.27 12.01 -18.45
CA GLY A 116 -14.56 10.79 -18.82
C GLY A 116 -13.44 10.43 -17.84
N LYS A 117 -12.45 9.74 -18.38
CA LYS A 117 -11.32 9.17 -17.63
C LYS A 117 -10.23 10.19 -17.38
N LEU A 118 -9.62 10.07 -16.21
CA LEU A 118 -8.54 10.96 -15.80
C LEU A 118 -7.45 10.14 -15.10
N LEU A 119 -6.22 10.43 -15.41
CA LEU A 119 -5.09 10.04 -14.57
C LEU A 119 -4.72 11.21 -13.67
N ILE A 120 -4.53 10.91 -12.39
CA ILE A 120 -4.13 11.88 -11.38
C ILE A 120 -2.84 11.42 -10.73
N LEU A 121 -1.90 12.34 -10.62
CA LEU A 121 -0.65 12.14 -9.90
C LEU A 121 -0.62 13.12 -8.73
N PHE A 122 -0.30 12.62 -7.54
CA PHE A 122 -0.08 13.44 -6.36
C PHE A 122 1.40 13.48 -5.99
N SER A 123 1.81 14.61 -5.40
CA SER A 123 3.11 14.79 -4.75
C SER A 123 2.89 15.45 -3.40
N GLY A 124 3.37 14.82 -2.34
CA GLY A 124 3.14 15.24 -0.95
C GLY A 124 4.05 16.34 -0.46
N LEU A 125 4.16 16.40 0.86
CA LEU A 125 4.62 17.47 1.74
C LEU A 125 3.70 18.69 1.61
N TYR A 126 4.15 19.88 2.02
CA TYR A 126 3.32 21.09 1.98
C TYR A 126 3.79 22.06 0.89
N PRO A 127 2.83 22.58 0.11
CA PRO A 127 1.47 22.07 -0.06
C PRO A 127 1.45 20.75 -0.84
N ALA A 128 0.45 19.91 -0.58
CA ALA A 128 0.19 18.76 -1.45
C ALA A 128 -0.17 19.26 -2.86
N ARG A 129 0.37 18.59 -3.89
CA ARG A 129 0.23 19.02 -5.29
C ARG A 129 -0.34 17.90 -6.14
N ILE A 130 -1.03 18.27 -7.22
CA ILE A 130 -1.55 17.34 -8.20
C ILE A 130 -1.13 17.72 -9.62
N ALA A 131 -1.01 16.73 -10.48
CA ALA A 131 -0.98 16.85 -11.94
C ALA A 131 -2.00 15.87 -12.55
N THR A 132 -2.54 16.21 -13.71
CA THR A 132 -3.59 15.43 -14.37
C THR A 132 -3.27 15.18 -15.83
N SER A 133 -3.81 14.06 -16.36
CA SER A 133 -3.78 13.71 -17.77
C SER A 133 -5.14 13.16 -18.18
N SER A 134 -5.69 13.67 -19.29
CA SER A 134 -6.94 13.20 -19.91
C SER A 134 -6.75 12.40 -21.19
N ASP A 135 -5.49 12.09 -21.55
CA ASP A 135 -5.08 11.41 -22.78
C ASP A 135 -4.20 10.18 -22.49
N ASP A 136 -4.59 9.42 -21.45
CA ASP A 136 -3.90 8.20 -21.04
C ASP A 136 -2.41 8.41 -20.74
N GLY A 137 -2.05 9.56 -20.17
CA GLY A 137 -0.70 9.90 -19.76
C GLY A 137 0.23 10.32 -20.91
N SER A 138 -0.32 10.66 -22.08
CA SER A 138 0.48 11.19 -23.20
C SER A 138 0.93 12.62 -22.92
N THR A 139 0.07 13.43 -22.32
CA THR A 139 0.41 14.77 -21.81
C THR A 139 -0.07 14.95 -20.38
N TRP A 140 0.61 15.82 -19.64
CA TRP A 140 0.33 16.08 -18.22
C TRP A 140 0.33 17.58 -17.93
N THR A 141 -0.49 17.97 -16.98
CA THR A 141 -0.43 19.32 -16.42
C THR A 141 0.78 19.49 -15.51
N GLN A 142 1.17 20.74 -15.27
CA GLN A 142 2.12 21.08 -14.20
C GLN A 142 1.57 20.67 -12.84
N LEU A 143 2.44 20.34 -11.88
CA LEU A 143 2.06 20.16 -10.49
C LEU A 143 1.52 21.48 -9.93
N ARG A 144 0.30 21.46 -9.42
CA ARG A 144 -0.36 22.60 -8.75
C ARG A 144 -0.81 22.22 -7.35
N PRO A 145 -0.88 23.15 -6.38
CA PRO A 145 -1.46 22.87 -5.08
C PRO A 145 -2.90 22.33 -5.21
N VAL A 146 -3.23 21.35 -4.37
CA VAL A 146 -4.59 20.77 -4.30
C VAL A 146 -5.44 21.46 -3.24
N GLY A 147 -4.82 22.10 -2.25
CA GLY A 147 -5.44 22.83 -1.16
C GLY A 147 -4.39 23.49 -0.28
N ASP A 148 -4.84 24.12 0.79
CA ASP A 148 -3.96 24.72 1.83
C ASP A 148 -3.64 23.66 2.92
N TRP A 149 -3.16 22.51 2.46
CA TRP A 149 -2.76 21.39 3.32
C TRP A 149 -1.69 20.54 2.62
N GLY A 150 -1.03 19.69 3.40
CA GLY A 150 -0.04 18.75 2.89
C GLY A 150 -0.01 17.48 3.73
N GLY A 151 0.97 16.62 3.48
CA GLY A 151 1.12 15.36 4.18
C GLY A 151 2.21 14.48 3.57
N ILE A 152 2.42 13.34 4.16
CA ILE A 152 3.41 12.34 3.76
C ILE A 152 2.71 11.24 2.95
N VAL A 153 3.26 10.88 1.79
CA VAL A 153 2.71 9.92 0.83
C VAL A 153 1.23 10.22 0.54
N VAL A 154 0.97 11.46 0.10
CA VAL A 154 -0.39 11.97 -0.15
C VAL A 154 -1.10 11.10 -1.17
N MET A 155 -2.34 10.73 -0.85
CA MET A 155 -3.17 9.76 -1.56
C MET A 155 -2.47 8.41 -1.71
N SER A 156 -1.84 7.93 -0.62
CA SER A 156 -1.30 6.57 -0.58
C SER A 156 -2.36 5.51 -0.86
N ALA A 157 -3.62 5.80 -0.56
CA ALA A 157 -4.78 5.03 -0.99
C ALA A 157 -5.84 5.96 -1.58
N LEU A 158 -6.51 5.48 -2.62
CA LEU A 158 -7.61 6.15 -3.28
C LEU A 158 -8.67 5.11 -3.66
N GLU A 159 -9.91 5.34 -3.24
CA GLU A 159 -11.03 4.43 -3.47
C GLU A 159 -12.24 5.19 -4.05
N ARG A 160 -12.89 4.60 -5.06
CA ARG A 160 -14.15 5.13 -5.60
C ARG A 160 -15.31 4.66 -4.75
N LEU A 161 -16.14 5.59 -4.29
CA LEU A 161 -17.32 5.33 -3.48
C LEU A 161 -18.54 4.98 -4.34
N HIS A 162 -19.55 4.37 -3.74
CA HIS A 162 -20.77 3.97 -4.44
C HIS A 162 -21.56 5.16 -5.03
N ASP A 163 -21.48 6.34 -4.39
CA ASP A 163 -22.10 7.58 -4.89
C ASP A 163 -21.28 8.28 -5.99
N GLY A 164 -20.14 7.71 -6.37
CA GLY A 164 -19.26 8.23 -7.42
C GLY A 164 -18.18 9.20 -6.91
N ARG A 165 -18.23 9.63 -5.65
CA ARG A 165 -17.12 10.37 -5.01
C ARG A 165 -15.86 9.49 -4.93
N TYR A 166 -14.75 10.11 -4.57
CA TYR A 166 -13.50 9.43 -4.23
C TYR A 166 -13.10 9.74 -2.80
N LEU A 167 -12.67 8.70 -2.09
CA LEU A 167 -12.00 8.77 -0.80
C LEU A 167 -10.49 8.70 -1.03
N GLY A 168 -9.75 9.66 -0.51
CA GLY A 168 -8.29 9.63 -0.44
C GLY A 168 -7.82 9.52 1.00
N MET A 169 -6.78 8.71 1.26
CA MET A 169 -6.16 8.60 2.57
C MET A 169 -4.65 8.79 2.50
N PHE A 170 -4.10 9.41 3.54
CA PHE A 170 -2.67 9.64 3.72
C PHE A 170 -2.35 9.87 5.20
N HIS A 171 -1.11 10.21 5.53
CA HIS A 171 -0.72 10.48 6.91
C HIS A 171 0.19 11.71 7.01
N ASP A 172 0.35 12.23 8.22
CA ASP A 172 1.33 13.26 8.56
C ASP A 172 1.79 13.12 10.02
N ASP A 173 2.99 13.59 10.30
CA ASP A 173 3.54 13.68 11.65
C ASP A 173 3.51 15.10 12.23
N GLY A 174 2.65 15.96 11.69
CA GLY A 174 2.46 17.35 12.08
C GLY A 174 3.33 18.35 11.30
N ARG A 175 4.37 17.88 10.59
CA ARG A 175 5.31 18.78 9.88
C ARG A 175 4.74 19.41 8.62
N PHE A 176 3.91 18.68 7.90
CA PHE A 176 3.54 19.03 6.53
C PHE A 176 2.05 19.27 6.34
N PHE A 177 1.23 18.99 7.34
CA PHE A 177 -0.22 19.21 7.22
C PHE A 177 -0.55 20.70 7.03
N ARG A 178 0.24 21.59 7.62
CA ARG A 178 0.11 23.07 7.50
C ARG A 178 1.47 23.72 7.27
N ALA A 179 1.45 24.92 6.70
CA ALA A 179 2.66 25.74 6.58
C ALA A 179 3.32 25.95 7.95
N GLY A 180 4.63 25.70 8.02
CA GLY A 180 5.40 25.88 9.26
C GLY A 180 5.06 24.91 10.39
N GLY A 181 4.42 23.79 10.07
CA GLY A 181 4.14 22.71 11.01
C GLY A 181 5.42 22.14 11.64
N SER A 182 5.31 21.63 12.85
CA SER A 182 6.41 20.97 13.57
C SER A 182 6.07 19.51 13.84
N ARG A 183 7.12 18.69 13.93
CA ARG A 183 6.94 17.25 14.21
C ARG A 183 6.22 17.04 15.53
N SER A 184 5.11 16.30 15.49
CA SER A 184 4.37 15.88 16.67
C SER A 184 4.92 14.55 17.22
N ALA A 185 4.53 14.23 18.46
CA ALA A 185 4.81 12.90 19.02
C ALA A 185 3.96 11.80 18.38
N MET A 186 2.94 12.15 17.59
CA MET A 186 1.98 11.23 17.00
C MET A 186 1.98 11.31 15.48
N MET A 187 1.82 10.13 14.85
CA MET A 187 1.44 10.04 13.45
C MET A 187 -0.08 10.14 13.36
N THR A 188 -0.60 10.97 12.48
CA THR A 188 -2.04 11.12 12.24
C THR A 188 -2.40 10.56 10.87
N LEU A 189 -3.37 9.65 10.85
CA LEU A 189 -4.01 9.15 9.63
C LEU A 189 -5.11 10.13 9.23
N TYR A 190 -5.13 10.56 7.97
CA TYR A 190 -6.12 11.48 7.41
C TYR A 190 -6.94 10.85 6.30
N LYS A 191 -8.19 11.33 6.15
CA LYS A 191 -9.07 11.09 5.02
C LYS A 191 -9.48 12.42 4.38
N THR A 192 -9.83 12.38 3.10
CA THR A 192 -10.38 13.51 2.35
C THR A 192 -11.23 12.98 1.20
N PHE A 193 -12.19 13.79 0.73
CA PHE A 193 -13.14 13.38 -0.31
C PHE A 193 -13.08 14.31 -1.52
N SER A 194 -13.34 13.73 -2.70
CA SER A 194 -13.48 14.44 -3.95
C SER A 194 -14.81 14.09 -4.62
N GLY A 195 -15.55 15.10 -5.06
CA GLY A 195 -16.79 14.95 -5.83
C GLY A 195 -16.63 15.19 -7.33
N ASP A 196 -15.40 15.48 -7.80
CA ASP A 196 -15.11 15.90 -9.18
C ASP A 196 -13.97 15.08 -9.80
N ALA A 197 -13.99 13.76 -9.57
CA ALA A 197 -13.00 12.81 -10.07
C ALA A 197 -11.55 13.08 -9.59
N GLY A 198 -11.40 13.76 -8.45
CA GLY A 198 -10.09 14.02 -7.84
C GLY A 198 -9.46 15.36 -8.24
N LEU A 199 -10.14 16.22 -8.97
CA LEU A 199 -9.63 17.53 -9.37
C LEU A 199 -9.56 18.52 -8.20
N SER A 200 -10.50 18.40 -7.25
CA SER A 200 -10.50 19.11 -5.96
C SER A 200 -10.82 18.16 -4.81
N TRP A 201 -10.41 18.53 -3.60
CA TRP A 201 -10.52 17.72 -2.41
C TRP A 201 -10.99 18.53 -1.21
N SER A 202 -11.80 17.92 -0.37
CA SER A 202 -12.18 18.53 0.91
C SER A 202 -10.95 18.78 1.79
N THR A 203 -11.08 19.65 2.78
CA THR A 203 -10.07 19.74 3.84
C THR A 203 -9.93 18.38 4.51
N PRO A 204 -8.70 17.82 4.63
CA PRO A 204 -8.55 16.51 5.23
C PRO A 204 -8.95 16.47 6.70
N GLU A 205 -9.56 15.37 7.11
CA GLU A 205 -10.01 15.12 8.47
C GLU A 205 -9.21 13.98 9.09
N PRO A 206 -8.88 14.06 10.40
CA PRO A 206 -8.18 12.99 11.09
C PRO A 206 -9.09 11.77 11.25
N VAL A 207 -8.53 10.59 10.96
CA VAL A 207 -9.16 9.29 11.20
C VAL A 207 -8.68 8.70 12.51
N PHE A 208 -7.37 8.74 12.76
CA PHE A 208 -6.76 8.17 13.96
C PHE A 208 -5.42 8.85 14.26
N ALA A 209 -5.16 9.04 15.57
CA ALA A 209 -3.85 9.41 16.11
C ALA A 209 -3.75 8.92 17.56
N ALA A 210 -2.62 8.32 17.95
CA ALA A 210 -2.34 7.93 19.32
C ALA A 210 -0.83 7.87 19.57
N GLU A 211 -0.39 8.16 20.78
CA GLU A 211 1.03 8.11 21.17
C GLU A 211 1.60 6.68 21.21
N SER A 212 0.74 5.70 21.47
CA SER A 212 1.14 4.29 21.63
C SER A 212 1.21 3.51 20.32
N ILE A 213 0.53 3.96 19.26
CA ILE A 213 0.46 3.28 17.95
C ILE A 213 0.55 4.32 16.84
N HIS A 214 1.61 4.26 16.04
CA HIS A 214 1.86 5.21 14.96
C HIS A 214 1.51 4.60 13.61
N VAL A 215 0.24 4.67 13.21
CA VAL A 215 -0.22 4.14 11.92
C VAL A 215 0.01 5.13 10.80
N CYS A 216 0.42 4.59 9.63
CA CYS A 216 0.72 5.38 8.44
C CYS A 216 0.57 4.54 7.15
N GLU A 217 0.77 5.16 6.01
CA GLU A 217 0.81 4.53 4.68
C GLU A 217 -0.40 3.60 4.41
N PRO A 218 -1.64 4.11 4.47
CA PRO A 218 -2.83 3.30 4.27
C PRO A 218 -2.87 2.68 2.87
N GLY A 219 -3.28 1.40 2.82
CA GLY A 219 -3.70 0.71 1.60
C GLY A 219 -5.15 0.25 1.76
N ILE A 220 -6.06 0.72 0.92
CA ILE A 220 -7.49 0.37 1.01
C ILE A 220 -7.78 -0.87 0.17
N VAL A 221 -8.64 -1.73 0.71
CA VAL A 221 -9.29 -2.82 -0.01
C VAL A 221 -10.76 -2.89 0.39
N ARG A 222 -11.65 -3.00 -0.59
CA ARG A 222 -13.09 -3.17 -0.38
C ARG A 222 -13.43 -4.66 -0.28
N SER A 223 -14.40 -5.00 0.58
CA SER A 223 -14.93 -6.36 0.69
C SER A 223 -15.52 -6.84 -0.64
N PRO A 224 -15.54 -8.15 -0.93
CA PRO A 224 -16.07 -8.67 -2.19
C PRO A 224 -17.55 -8.36 -2.43
N ASP A 225 -18.34 -8.19 -1.36
CA ASP A 225 -19.75 -7.77 -1.44
C ASP A 225 -19.93 -6.24 -1.57
N GLY A 226 -18.83 -5.48 -1.51
CA GLY A 226 -18.81 -4.04 -1.66
C GLY A 226 -19.18 -3.23 -0.42
N HIS A 227 -19.62 -3.85 0.68
CA HIS A 227 -20.22 -3.14 1.81
C HIS A 227 -19.21 -2.59 2.83
N GLN A 228 -18.04 -3.18 2.93
CA GLN A 228 -17.02 -2.77 3.92
C GLN A 228 -15.72 -2.41 3.22
N MET A 229 -15.00 -1.46 3.76
CA MET A 229 -13.60 -1.16 3.40
C MET A 229 -12.67 -1.48 4.56
N ALA A 230 -11.52 -2.06 4.27
CA ALA A 230 -10.41 -2.22 5.18
C ALA A 230 -9.24 -1.32 4.73
N ALA A 231 -8.67 -0.55 5.64
CA ALA A 231 -7.40 0.15 5.41
C ALA A 231 -6.29 -0.59 6.18
N LEU A 232 -5.37 -1.18 5.43
CA LEU A 232 -4.18 -1.87 5.93
C LEU A 232 -3.11 -0.82 6.19
N LEU A 233 -2.54 -0.79 7.39
CA LEU A 233 -1.72 0.30 7.91
C LEU A 233 -0.37 -0.22 8.38
N ARG A 234 0.71 0.41 7.94
CA ARG A 234 2.02 0.26 8.54
C ARG A 234 1.99 0.75 9.99
N GLU A 235 2.61 0.03 10.91
CA GLU A 235 2.95 0.53 12.24
C GLU A 235 4.39 1.03 12.25
N ASN A 236 4.58 2.33 12.46
CA ASN A 236 5.86 3.01 12.20
C ASN A 236 6.89 2.86 13.31
N THR A 237 6.47 2.58 14.55
CA THR A 237 7.39 2.40 15.68
C THR A 237 8.04 1.01 15.72
N ARG A 238 7.46 0.04 15.02
CA ARG A 238 7.87 -1.39 15.03
C ARG A 238 7.68 -2.07 16.38
N THR A 239 6.90 -1.49 17.27
CA THR A 239 6.57 -2.09 18.57
C THR A 239 5.32 -2.95 18.53
N HIS A 240 4.54 -2.81 17.45
CA HIS A 240 3.31 -3.57 17.18
C HIS A 240 3.32 -4.11 15.75
N PRO A 241 2.54 -5.17 15.47
CA PRO A 241 2.25 -5.58 14.09
C PRO A 241 1.60 -4.45 13.30
N SER A 242 1.59 -4.56 11.97
CA SER A 242 0.74 -3.71 11.12
C SER A 242 -0.70 -3.75 11.58
N GLN A 243 -1.45 -2.68 11.36
CA GLN A 243 -2.79 -2.50 11.88
C GLN A 243 -3.81 -2.50 10.74
N VAL A 244 -5.08 -2.69 11.08
CA VAL A 244 -6.20 -2.51 10.16
C VAL A 244 -7.33 -1.75 10.83
N VAL A 245 -7.96 -0.86 10.07
CA VAL A 245 -9.21 -0.19 10.43
C VAL A 245 -10.28 -0.49 9.38
N PHE A 246 -11.55 -0.52 9.77
CA PHE A 246 -12.67 -0.84 8.90
C PHE A 246 -13.69 0.29 8.85
N SER A 247 -14.35 0.44 7.71
CA SER A 247 -15.48 1.35 7.51
C SER A 247 -16.62 0.61 6.79
N ASP A 248 -17.83 0.75 7.33
CA ASP A 248 -19.08 0.21 6.78
C ASP A 248 -19.97 1.30 6.17
N ASP A 249 -19.48 2.54 6.09
CA ASP A 249 -20.23 3.74 5.68
C ASP A 249 -19.46 4.62 4.70
N GLU A 250 -18.80 3.99 3.73
CA GLU A 250 -18.09 4.67 2.64
C GLU A 250 -16.97 5.61 3.12
N GLY A 251 -16.30 5.24 4.23
CA GLY A 251 -15.17 5.98 4.77
C GLY A 251 -15.53 7.16 5.66
N GLU A 252 -16.81 7.38 5.95
CA GLU A 252 -17.22 8.47 6.85
C GLU A 252 -16.73 8.20 8.28
N HIS A 253 -16.86 6.94 8.76
CA HIS A 253 -16.33 6.53 10.06
C HIS A 253 -15.46 5.27 9.94
N TRP A 254 -14.48 5.16 10.84
CA TRP A 254 -13.53 4.06 10.87
C TRP A 254 -13.46 3.47 12.29
N THR A 255 -13.27 2.16 12.38
CA THR A 255 -13.03 1.49 13.67
C THR A 255 -11.70 1.93 14.27
N LEU A 256 -11.48 1.62 15.55
CA LEU A 256 -10.15 1.69 16.14
C LEU A 256 -9.22 0.67 15.46
N PRO A 257 -7.90 0.97 15.36
CA PRO A 257 -6.92 0.04 14.83
C PRO A 257 -6.87 -1.26 15.63
N ARG A 258 -6.74 -2.37 14.92
CA ARG A 258 -6.44 -3.68 15.50
C ARG A 258 -5.31 -4.35 14.74
N PRO A 259 -4.54 -5.24 15.38
CA PRO A 259 -3.42 -5.92 14.72
C PRO A 259 -3.86 -6.72 13.50
N LEU A 260 -3.09 -6.62 12.42
CA LEU A 260 -3.09 -7.60 11.33
C LEU A 260 -2.37 -8.88 11.79
N PRO A 261 -2.65 -10.04 11.16
CA PRO A 261 -1.91 -11.26 11.45
C PRO A 261 -0.42 -11.08 11.08
N PRO A 262 0.51 -11.78 11.78
CA PRO A 262 1.95 -11.65 11.53
C PRO A 262 2.36 -11.74 10.06
N PRO A 263 1.79 -12.64 9.22
CA PRO A 263 2.12 -12.69 7.80
C PRO A 263 1.76 -11.44 6.98
N LEU A 264 1.01 -10.49 7.52
CA LEU A 264 0.71 -9.19 6.92
C LEU A 264 1.43 -8.03 7.62
N THR A 265 2.38 -8.31 8.52
CA THR A 265 3.18 -7.25 9.17
C THR A 265 4.22 -6.70 8.20
N GLY A 266 4.06 -5.43 7.82
CA GLY A 266 4.95 -4.81 6.85
C GLY A 266 4.60 -3.36 6.51
N ASP A 267 5.17 -2.88 5.41
CA ASP A 267 5.07 -1.50 4.97
C ASP A 267 4.43 -1.38 3.59
N ARG A 268 3.58 -0.36 3.44
CA ARG A 268 3.01 0.03 2.16
C ARG A 268 2.26 -1.12 1.47
N HIS A 269 1.20 -1.59 2.10
CA HIS A 269 0.33 -2.62 1.58
C HIS A 269 -0.42 -2.14 0.33
N THR A 270 -0.30 -2.88 -0.76
CA THR A 270 -1.08 -2.65 -1.98
C THR A 270 -1.81 -3.94 -2.33
N ALA A 271 -3.14 -3.89 -2.34
CA ALA A 271 -4.01 -5.05 -2.45
C ALA A 271 -4.76 -5.09 -3.78
N ARG A 272 -4.97 -6.30 -4.32
CA ARG A 272 -5.84 -6.52 -5.47
C ARG A 272 -6.39 -7.95 -5.48
N TYR A 273 -7.66 -8.09 -5.86
CA TYR A 273 -8.28 -9.41 -6.03
C TYR A 273 -7.81 -10.09 -7.32
N ALA A 274 -7.55 -11.37 -7.22
CA ALA A 274 -7.41 -12.28 -8.36
C ALA A 274 -8.79 -12.61 -8.98
N PRO A 275 -8.85 -13.15 -10.20
CA PRO A 275 -10.12 -13.53 -10.84
C PRO A 275 -10.90 -14.60 -10.08
N ASP A 276 -10.24 -15.42 -9.29
CA ASP A 276 -10.83 -16.47 -8.44
C ASP A 276 -11.34 -15.98 -7.08
N GLY A 277 -11.20 -14.67 -6.80
CA GLY A 277 -11.63 -14.04 -5.57
C GLY A 277 -10.59 -14.03 -4.46
N ARG A 278 -9.42 -14.67 -4.64
CA ARG A 278 -8.31 -14.52 -3.68
C ARG A 278 -7.80 -13.09 -3.65
N LEU A 279 -7.41 -12.64 -2.48
CA LEU A 279 -6.81 -11.33 -2.26
C LEU A 279 -5.29 -11.45 -2.22
N LEU A 280 -4.60 -10.80 -3.16
CA LEU A 280 -3.16 -10.63 -3.12
C LEU A 280 -2.84 -9.26 -2.51
N VAL A 281 -1.96 -9.24 -1.51
CA VAL A 281 -1.43 -8.02 -0.87
C VAL A 281 0.08 -8.03 -1.00
N SER A 282 0.64 -7.06 -1.72
CA SER A 282 2.09 -6.89 -1.86
C SER A 282 2.61 -5.79 -0.95
N PHE A 283 3.78 -6.01 -0.32
CA PHE A 283 4.35 -5.10 0.67
C PHE A 283 5.81 -5.45 0.97
N ARG A 284 6.52 -4.60 1.72
CA ARG A 284 7.80 -4.94 2.35
C ARG A 284 7.52 -5.69 3.64
N ASP A 285 8.09 -6.89 3.78
CA ASP A 285 7.98 -7.68 5.01
C ASP A 285 8.79 -7.05 6.15
N MET A 286 8.14 -6.83 7.29
CA MET A 286 8.79 -6.29 8.50
C MET A 286 8.51 -7.14 9.74
N ASP A 287 7.95 -8.33 9.58
CA ASP A 287 7.82 -9.29 10.66
C ASP A 287 9.20 -9.86 11.03
N GLN A 288 9.68 -9.53 12.22
CA GLN A 288 11.00 -9.93 12.69
C GLN A 288 11.16 -11.45 12.85
N ALA A 289 10.07 -12.19 12.95
CA ALA A 289 10.07 -13.65 13.01
C ALA A 289 10.00 -14.30 11.60
N SER A 290 9.76 -13.49 10.57
CA SER A 290 9.67 -13.99 9.20
C SER A 290 11.03 -14.28 8.59
N PRO A 291 11.18 -15.38 7.84
CA PRO A 291 12.41 -15.66 7.08
C PRO A 291 12.66 -14.69 5.93
N THR A 292 11.67 -13.85 5.59
CA THR A 292 11.74 -12.85 4.52
C THR A 292 11.71 -11.41 5.05
N CYS A 293 12.04 -11.21 6.34
CA CYS A 293 12.09 -9.88 6.94
C CYS A 293 13.07 -8.97 6.19
N GLY A 294 12.57 -7.84 5.68
CA GLY A 294 13.33 -6.90 4.85
C GLY A 294 13.14 -7.09 3.34
N ASP A 295 12.51 -8.16 2.91
CA ASP A 295 12.29 -8.48 1.50
C ASP A 295 10.98 -7.89 0.95
N TRP A 296 10.87 -7.89 -0.37
CA TRP A 296 9.63 -7.62 -1.06
C TRP A 296 8.82 -8.90 -1.24
N VAL A 297 7.62 -8.91 -0.67
CA VAL A 297 6.76 -10.09 -0.61
C VAL A 297 5.34 -9.80 -1.11
N ALA A 298 4.59 -10.88 -1.35
CA ALA A 298 3.14 -10.86 -1.44
C ALA A 298 2.54 -11.88 -0.45
N TRP A 299 1.42 -11.52 0.13
CA TRP A 299 0.54 -12.39 0.89
C TRP A 299 -0.69 -12.71 0.03
N VAL A 300 -1.19 -13.95 0.11
CA VAL A 300 -2.40 -14.40 -0.56
C VAL A 300 -3.34 -15.01 0.47
N GLY A 301 -4.58 -14.60 0.43
CA GLY A 301 -5.65 -15.08 1.28
C GLY A 301 -7.01 -14.57 0.82
N THR A 302 -7.91 -14.31 1.75
CA THR A 302 -9.23 -13.75 1.51
C THR A 302 -9.44 -12.47 2.31
N TYR A 303 -10.43 -11.66 1.95
CA TYR A 303 -10.85 -10.53 2.77
C TYR A 303 -11.28 -10.98 4.18
N ASP A 304 -11.94 -12.13 4.27
CA ASP A 304 -12.36 -12.73 5.54
C ASP A 304 -11.17 -13.10 6.45
N ASP A 305 -10.02 -13.48 5.88
CA ASP A 305 -8.79 -13.69 6.65
C ASP A 305 -8.28 -12.37 7.27
N VAL A 306 -8.37 -11.27 6.55
CA VAL A 306 -8.05 -9.93 7.11
C VAL A 306 -9.04 -9.58 8.23
N VAL A 307 -10.34 -9.81 8.01
CA VAL A 307 -11.39 -9.55 9.01
C VAL A 307 -11.21 -10.41 10.25
N LYS A 308 -10.84 -11.68 10.14
CA LYS A 308 -10.69 -12.61 11.26
C LYS A 308 -9.30 -12.63 11.88
N GLY A 309 -8.32 -12.02 11.23
CA GLY A 309 -6.92 -12.08 11.68
C GLY A 309 -6.27 -13.43 11.41
N ASN A 310 -6.72 -14.14 10.37
CA ASN A 310 -6.15 -15.43 9.97
C ASN A 310 -4.82 -15.25 9.22
N PRO A 311 -3.92 -16.26 9.23
CA PRO A 311 -2.61 -16.17 8.58
C PRO A 311 -2.67 -16.11 7.05
N GLY A 312 -3.81 -16.44 6.41
CA GLY A 312 -3.94 -16.55 4.97
C GLY A 312 -3.50 -17.90 4.42
N GLN A 313 -3.28 -17.96 3.12
CA GLN A 313 -2.99 -19.19 2.38
C GLN A 313 -1.52 -19.29 1.99
N GLU A 314 -0.94 -18.20 1.46
CA GLU A 314 0.42 -18.18 0.92
C GLU A 314 1.17 -16.91 1.31
N ARG A 315 2.49 -17.07 1.48
CA ARG A 315 3.46 -15.98 1.43
C ARG A 315 4.40 -16.25 0.26
N ILE A 316 4.54 -15.26 -0.62
CA ILE A 316 5.37 -15.34 -1.82
C ILE A 316 6.51 -14.34 -1.64
N ARG A 317 7.77 -14.79 -1.60
CA ARG A 317 8.92 -13.90 -1.75
C ARG A 317 9.06 -13.55 -3.22
N LEU A 318 8.83 -12.29 -3.55
CA LEU A 318 8.95 -11.78 -4.92
C LEU A 318 10.40 -11.52 -5.30
N MET A 319 11.13 -10.81 -4.42
CA MET A 319 12.54 -10.50 -4.57
C MET A 319 13.23 -10.51 -3.21
N ASP A 320 14.45 -11.01 -3.19
CA ASP A 320 15.39 -10.94 -2.07
C ASP A 320 16.08 -9.56 -2.07
N ASN A 321 15.97 -8.82 -0.98
CA ASN A 321 16.57 -7.49 -0.86
C ASN A 321 17.90 -7.57 -0.14
N LEU A 322 18.99 -7.30 -0.85
CA LEU A 322 20.36 -7.54 -0.39
C LEU A 322 20.90 -6.49 0.60
N GLN A 323 20.14 -5.41 0.88
CA GLN A 323 20.62 -4.35 1.77
C GLN A 323 19.52 -3.82 2.70
N GLY A 324 19.56 -4.26 3.95
CA GLY A 324 18.63 -3.83 5.01
C GLY A 324 17.18 -4.11 4.64
N ALA A 325 16.28 -3.17 4.96
CA ALA A 325 14.86 -3.23 4.62
C ALA A 325 14.49 -2.09 3.63
N ASP A 326 15.39 -1.74 2.73
CA ASP A 326 15.19 -0.64 1.78
C ASP A 326 14.67 -1.16 0.44
N CYS A 327 13.40 -1.57 0.44
CA CYS A 327 12.66 -2.03 -0.73
C CYS A 327 11.15 -1.84 -0.52
N GLY A 328 10.32 -2.33 -1.42
CA GLY A 328 8.87 -2.32 -1.28
C GLY A 328 8.22 -1.09 -1.94
N TYR A 329 7.08 -0.63 -1.42
CA TYR A 329 6.23 0.39 -2.06
C TYR A 329 5.75 -0.08 -3.43
N PRO A 330 5.00 -1.19 -3.49
CA PRO A 330 4.66 -1.81 -4.76
C PRO A 330 3.47 -1.15 -5.46
N GLY A 331 3.57 -1.05 -6.79
CA GLY A 331 2.42 -1.04 -7.67
C GLY A 331 1.94 -2.47 -7.90
N VAL A 332 0.63 -2.69 -8.00
CA VAL A 332 0.03 -4.01 -8.24
C VAL A 332 -1.03 -3.89 -9.32
N GLU A 333 -0.76 -4.42 -10.50
CA GLU A 333 -1.69 -4.44 -11.61
C GLU A 333 -2.12 -5.87 -11.94
N LEU A 334 -3.38 -6.05 -12.31
CA LEU A 334 -3.93 -7.32 -12.77
C LEU A 334 -4.34 -7.19 -14.23
N LEU A 335 -3.71 -7.98 -15.09
CA LEU A 335 -4.04 -8.07 -16.51
C LEU A 335 -5.31 -8.91 -16.73
N PRO A 336 -6.01 -8.75 -17.87
CA PRO A 336 -7.24 -9.49 -18.16
C PRO A 336 -7.06 -11.02 -18.20
N ASP A 337 -5.84 -11.50 -18.44
CA ASP A 337 -5.51 -12.94 -18.44
C ASP A 337 -5.24 -13.51 -17.03
N GLY A 338 -5.41 -12.71 -15.98
CA GLY A 338 -5.16 -13.10 -14.60
C GLY A 338 -3.70 -12.97 -14.16
N THR A 339 -2.82 -12.43 -15.00
CA THR A 339 -1.42 -12.18 -14.65
C THR A 339 -1.33 -10.93 -13.76
N PHE A 340 -0.73 -11.06 -12.60
CA PHE A 340 -0.29 -9.93 -11.79
C PHE A 340 1.03 -9.38 -12.32
N VAL A 341 1.13 -8.06 -12.43
CA VAL A 341 2.36 -7.31 -12.66
C VAL A 341 2.61 -6.47 -11.41
N LEU A 342 3.53 -6.94 -10.58
CA LEU A 342 3.93 -6.25 -9.36
C LEU A 342 5.21 -5.48 -9.63
N THR A 343 5.25 -4.20 -9.29
CA THR A 343 6.40 -3.34 -9.58
C THR A 343 6.91 -2.71 -8.31
N SER A 344 8.20 -2.86 -8.00
CA SER A 344 8.79 -2.32 -6.79
C SER A 344 10.25 -1.95 -7.00
N TYR A 345 10.86 -1.38 -5.96
CA TYR A 345 12.28 -1.07 -5.89
C TYR A 345 12.96 -1.84 -4.77
N GLY A 346 14.27 -1.94 -4.87
CA GLY A 346 15.14 -2.50 -3.83
C GLY A 346 16.56 -2.67 -4.30
N HIS A 347 17.41 -3.16 -3.42
CA HIS A 347 18.80 -3.52 -3.70
C HIS A 347 18.86 -4.95 -4.26
N TRP A 348 18.55 -5.10 -5.55
CA TRP A 348 18.45 -6.38 -6.23
C TRP A 348 19.79 -6.93 -6.74
N SER A 349 20.85 -6.12 -6.67
CA SER A 349 22.22 -6.50 -7.05
C SER A 349 23.20 -6.00 -6.02
N GLU A 350 24.18 -6.84 -5.67
CA GLU A 350 25.21 -6.51 -4.67
C GLU A 350 26.00 -5.25 -5.06
N GLY A 351 26.14 -4.32 -4.11
CA GLY A 351 26.92 -3.08 -4.29
C GLY A 351 26.29 -2.04 -5.20
N GLU A 352 25.03 -2.23 -5.63
CA GLU A 352 24.32 -1.25 -6.47
C GLU A 352 23.30 -0.42 -5.69
N ALA A 353 23.06 0.80 -6.18
CA ALA A 353 21.94 1.61 -5.73
C ALA A 353 20.62 0.90 -6.08
N PRO A 354 19.54 1.10 -5.30
CA PRO A 354 18.26 0.46 -5.57
C PRO A 354 17.70 0.90 -6.92
N TYR A 355 17.03 -0.05 -7.57
CA TYR A 355 16.42 0.16 -8.88
C TYR A 355 15.07 -0.56 -8.98
N ILE A 356 14.30 -0.27 -10.03
CA ILE A 356 12.91 -0.69 -10.15
C ILE A 356 12.80 -1.94 -11.02
N VAL A 357 12.12 -2.96 -10.49
CA VAL A 357 11.84 -4.25 -11.14
C VAL A 357 10.33 -4.51 -11.09
N SER A 358 9.80 -5.10 -12.16
CA SER A 358 8.48 -5.74 -12.16
C SER A 358 8.65 -7.25 -12.07
N VAL A 359 7.79 -7.91 -11.26
CA VAL A 359 7.66 -9.36 -11.19
C VAL A 359 6.29 -9.75 -11.72
N ARG A 360 6.25 -10.75 -12.58
CA ARG A 360 5.01 -11.28 -13.19
C ARG A 360 4.69 -12.64 -12.64
N LEU A 361 3.44 -12.86 -12.22
CA LEU A 361 2.95 -14.15 -11.72
C LEU A 361 1.45 -14.30 -11.96
N ASN A 362 0.99 -15.56 -12.02
CA ASN A 362 -0.42 -15.92 -11.97
C ASN A 362 -0.63 -16.84 -10.75
N LEU A 363 -1.65 -16.57 -9.94
CA LEU A 363 -1.89 -17.37 -8.73
C LEU A 363 -2.27 -18.82 -9.04
N GLY A 364 -2.86 -19.10 -10.21
CA GLY A 364 -3.14 -20.47 -10.65
C GLY A 364 -1.90 -21.35 -10.84
N GLU A 365 -0.71 -20.74 -11.00
CA GLU A 365 0.55 -21.50 -11.11
C GLU A 365 0.99 -22.15 -9.78
N PHE A 366 0.43 -21.70 -8.65
CA PHE A 366 0.79 -22.17 -7.31
C PHE A 366 -0.27 -23.10 -6.70
N GLU A 367 -1.30 -23.48 -7.46
CA GLU A 367 -2.26 -24.48 -7.01
C GLU A 367 -1.58 -25.83 -6.84
N PRO A 368 -1.94 -26.62 -5.80
CA PRO A 368 -1.32 -27.92 -5.52
C PRO A 368 -1.57 -28.98 -6.59
#